data_ed3c404df6ba0bbf3a35cb7dc2ab554e
#
_entry.id   ed3c404df6ba0bbf3a35cb7dc2ab554e
#
_cell.length_a   1.000
_cell.length_b   1.000
_cell.length_c   1.000
_cell.angle_alpha   90.00
_cell.angle_beta   90.00
_cell.angle_gamma   90.00
#
_symmetry.space_group_name_H-M   'P 1'
#
loop_
_entity.id
_entity.type
_entity.pdbx_description
1 polymer ?
#
loop_
_entity_poly.entity_id
_entity_poly.type
_entity_poly.pdbx_seq_one_letter_code
_entity_poly.pdbx_strand_id
1 'polypeptide(L)'
;MTDSLSAALATLRRRYGPEALRRGGLPEAAAVWPTGVPVLDGVLVPGGLPRGRLTVLAATARHGPSGRLSLLQSLAATASRSCDVGYVDLAGSLDPGYLADLGADLDACLVLTPGDGRWERGLVMARTLVNAGLPWLAIALGCAQPRPSSWEHALAALVEVVARRGAVCVIAAPAPRAAPLAHASSLTLACTAAGWQRAHGDVTGLRVRVVTAKSKVHTPSAEAMVLLRYPRPYAVAEVVGLPTVVTPRLRADSVEALPRVVAAPG
;
A
#
# COMPACT_ATOMS: atom_id res chain seq x y z
N MET A 1 13.26 -45.59 -18.26
CA MET A 1 13.26 -44.66 -17.09
C MET A 1 11.99 -43.80 -16.97
N THR A 2 11.18 -43.64 -18.01
CA THR A 2 9.94 -42.84 -18.00
C THR A 2 8.75 -43.52 -17.28
N ASP A 3 8.65 -44.85 -17.29
CA ASP A 3 7.50 -45.55 -16.72
C ASP A 3 7.47 -45.52 -15.16
N SER A 4 8.62 -45.61 -14.51
CA SER A 4 8.70 -45.53 -13.05
C SER A 4 8.27 -44.22 -12.48
N LEU A 5 8.61 -43.10 -13.14
CA LEU A 5 8.20 -41.76 -12.71
C LEU A 5 6.70 -41.57 -12.91
N SER A 6 6.14 -42.03 -14.05
CA SER A 6 4.71 -41.98 -14.33
C SER A 6 3.90 -42.76 -13.31
N ALA A 7 4.34 -43.94 -12.94
CA ALA A 7 3.70 -44.75 -11.91
C ALA A 7 3.76 -44.08 -10.50
N ALA A 8 4.90 -43.47 -10.16
CA ALA A 8 5.05 -42.73 -8.91
C ALA A 8 4.10 -41.50 -8.88
N LEU A 9 4.03 -40.74 -9.96
CA LEU A 9 3.13 -39.59 -10.08
C LEU A 9 1.66 -40.00 -9.98
N ALA A 10 1.26 -41.11 -10.62
CA ALA A 10 -0.10 -41.67 -10.51
C ALA A 10 -0.44 -42.09 -9.07
N THR A 11 0.51 -42.71 -8.37
CA THR A 11 0.35 -43.09 -6.98
C THR A 11 0.20 -41.90 -6.05
N LEU A 12 1.02 -40.87 -6.22
CA LEU A 12 0.91 -39.63 -5.45
C LEU A 12 -0.42 -38.89 -5.69
N ARG A 13 -0.87 -38.79 -6.94
CA ARG A 13 -2.18 -38.19 -7.27
C ARG A 13 -3.34 -38.94 -6.65
N ARG A 14 -3.27 -40.27 -6.64
CA ARG A 14 -4.31 -41.12 -6.04
C ARG A 14 -4.35 -40.95 -4.52
N ARG A 15 -3.18 -40.83 -3.88
CA ARG A 15 -3.07 -40.75 -2.42
C ARG A 15 -3.38 -39.34 -1.87
N TYR A 16 -3.02 -38.29 -2.59
CA TYR A 16 -3.07 -36.91 -2.11
C TYR A 16 -4.00 -35.99 -2.93
N GLY A 17 -4.64 -36.53 -3.94
CA GLY A 17 -5.53 -35.79 -4.85
C GLY A 17 -4.82 -35.20 -6.08
N PRO A 18 -5.57 -34.85 -7.12
CA PRO A 18 -5.03 -34.38 -8.40
C PRO A 18 -4.28 -33.02 -8.25
N GLU A 19 -4.65 -32.22 -7.26
CA GLU A 19 -4.04 -30.90 -7.00
C GLU A 19 -2.70 -30.99 -6.22
N ALA A 20 -2.40 -32.14 -5.62
CA ALA A 20 -1.16 -32.31 -4.85
C ALA A 20 0.10 -32.30 -5.72
N LEU A 21 -0.04 -32.50 -7.01
CA LEU A 21 1.06 -32.54 -7.98
C LEU A 21 0.74 -31.65 -9.17
N ARG A 22 1.37 -30.49 -9.19
CA ARG A 22 1.40 -29.63 -10.38
C ARG A 22 2.73 -29.81 -11.10
N ARG A 23 2.71 -30.00 -12.40
CA ARG A 23 3.93 -29.85 -13.20
C ARG A 23 4.39 -28.41 -13.07
N GLY A 24 5.69 -28.19 -12.83
CA GLY A 24 6.31 -26.87 -12.91
C GLY A 24 6.13 -26.34 -14.33
N GLY A 25 5.04 -25.64 -14.54
CA GLY A 25 4.77 -24.79 -15.70
C GLY A 25 4.83 -23.35 -15.23
N LEU A 26 4.85 -22.42 -16.15
CA LEU A 26 4.61 -21.01 -15.81
C LEU A 26 3.31 -20.96 -15.00
N PRO A 27 3.30 -20.31 -13.83
CA PRO A 27 2.08 -20.18 -13.06
C PRO A 27 1.02 -19.58 -13.98
N GLU A 28 -0.18 -20.16 -13.94
CA GLU A 28 -1.36 -19.57 -14.59
C GLU A 28 -1.35 -18.07 -14.27
N ALA A 29 -1.47 -17.23 -15.30
CA ALA A 29 -1.29 -15.79 -15.15
C ALA A 29 -2.18 -15.31 -13.99
N ALA A 30 -1.55 -14.89 -12.90
CA ALA A 30 -2.28 -14.46 -11.73
C ALA A 30 -3.21 -13.33 -12.14
N ALA A 31 -4.49 -13.43 -11.75
CA ALA A 31 -5.42 -12.33 -11.96
C ALA A 31 -4.83 -11.06 -11.33
N VAL A 32 -4.86 -9.96 -12.07
CA VAL A 32 -4.27 -8.69 -11.64
C VAL A 32 -5.33 -7.61 -11.51
N TRP A 33 -4.99 -6.57 -10.76
CA TRP A 33 -5.73 -5.32 -10.66
C TRP A 33 -4.87 -4.21 -11.25
N PRO A 34 -5.31 -3.50 -12.31
CA PRO A 34 -4.57 -2.38 -12.88
C PRO A 34 -4.32 -1.30 -11.83
N THR A 35 -3.11 -0.75 -11.82
CA THR A 35 -2.77 0.31 -10.86
C THR A 35 -3.38 1.66 -11.24
N GLY A 36 -3.79 1.83 -12.49
CA GLY A 36 -4.19 3.10 -13.06
C GLY A 36 -3.01 4.04 -13.35
N VAL A 37 -1.79 3.55 -13.17
CA VAL A 37 -0.54 4.25 -13.51
C VAL A 37 0.12 3.48 -14.67
N PRO A 38 -0.05 3.90 -15.93
CA PRO A 38 0.35 3.11 -17.10
C PRO A 38 1.82 2.70 -17.10
N VAL A 39 2.71 3.60 -16.65
CA VAL A 39 4.15 3.29 -16.56
C VAL A 39 4.44 2.21 -15.51
N LEU A 40 3.65 2.15 -14.45
CA LEU A 40 3.77 1.11 -13.43
C LEU A 40 3.16 -0.21 -13.92
N ASP A 41 1.99 -0.16 -14.55
CA ASP A 41 1.35 -1.35 -15.14
C ASP A 41 2.23 -1.98 -16.23
N GLY A 42 2.95 -1.17 -17.01
CA GLY A 42 3.89 -1.64 -18.04
C GLY A 42 5.08 -2.44 -17.49
N VAL A 43 5.47 -2.21 -16.24
CA VAL A 43 6.57 -2.94 -15.58
C VAL A 43 6.07 -4.06 -14.66
N LEU A 44 4.81 -4.04 -14.29
CA LEU A 44 4.15 -5.10 -13.53
C LEU A 44 3.51 -6.10 -14.50
N VAL A 45 4.29 -7.01 -15.07
CA VAL A 45 3.76 -8.05 -15.95
C VAL A 45 2.98 -9.08 -15.12
N PRO A 46 1.70 -9.36 -15.41
CA PRO A 46 0.93 -9.06 -16.62
C PRO A 46 0.08 -7.76 -16.58
N GLY A 47 0.51 -6.69 -15.95
CA GLY A 47 -0.15 -5.39 -16.06
C GLY A 47 -0.95 -4.95 -14.84
N GLY A 48 -0.43 -5.16 -13.64
CA GLY A 48 -1.08 -4.68 -12.42
C GLY A 48 -0.66 -5.39 -11.15
N LEU A 49 -1.34 -5.07 -10.07
CA LEU A 49 -1.13 -5.69 -8.75
C LEU A 49 -1.75 -7.09 -8.71
N PRO A 50 -1.04 -8.11 -8.20
CA PRO A 50 -1.55 -9.47 -8.16
C PRO A 50 -2.70 -9.60 -7.16
N ARG A 51 -3.82 -10.15 -7.60
CA ARG A 51 -4.98 -10.48 -6.75
C ARG A 51 -4.70 -11.71 -5.90
N GLY A 52 -5.30 -11.76 -4.73
CA GLY A 52 -5.07 -12.86 -3.77
C GLY A 52 -3.65 -12.88 -3.21
N ARG A 53 -2.92 -11.79 -3.33
CA ARG A 53 -1.52 -11.72 -2.95
C ARG A 53 -1.21 -10.42 -2.20
N LEU A 54 -0.16 -10.48 -1.37
CA LEU A 54 0.36 -9.31 -0.67
C LEU A 54 1.41 -8.60 -1.53
N THR A 55 1.20 -7.31 -1.76
CA THR A 55 2.18 -6.39 -2.34
C THR A 55 2.73 -5.46 -1.27
N VAL A 56 4.04 -5.24 -1.26
CA VAL A 56 4.71 -4.30 -0.34
C VAL A 56 5.32 -3.15 -1.13
N LEU A 57 4.96 -1.92 -0.78
CA LEU A 57 5.64 -0.70 -1.18
C LEU A 57 6.69 -0.38 -0.11
N ALA A 58 7.94 -0.67 -0.39
CA ALA A 58 9.04 -0.56 0.58
C ALA A 58 9.79 0.76 0.39
N ALA A 59 9.99 1.54 1.46
CA ALA A 59 10.98 2.61 1.43
C ALA A 59 12.39 2.02 1.37
N THR A 60 13.28 2.60 0.59
CA THR A 60 14.69 2.16 0.48
C THR A 60 15.59 2.81 1.53
N ALA A 61 15.26 4.02 1.96
CA ALA A 61 16.03 4.76 2.95
C ALA A 61 15.28 4.86 4.29
N ARG A 62 16.05 4.91 5.39
CA ARG A 62 15.50 5.10 6.74
C ARG A 62 14.88 6.48 6.92
N HIS A 63 15.47 7.48 6.30
CA HIS A 63 15.10 8.89 6.43
C HIS A 63 14.83 9.51 5.07
N GLY A 64 14.02 10.55 5.06
CA GLY A 64 13.63 11.25 3.84
C GLY A 64 12.40 10.68 3.13
N PRO A 65 11.95 11.40 2.12
CA PRO A 65 10.78 11.01 1.36
C PRO A 65 11.07 9.77 0.52
N SER A 66 10.11 8.86 0.44
CA SER A 66 10.16 7.69 -0.47
C SER A 66 9.01 7.70 -1.48
N GLY A 67 7.98 8.50 -1.22
CA GLY A 67 6.74 8.53 -2.00
C GLY A 67 5.82 7.33 -1.82
N ARG A 68 6.20 6.34 -1.00
CA ARG A 68 5.42 5.10 -0.83
C ARG A 68 3.99 5.33 -0.32
N LEU A 69 3.81 6.30 0.61
CA LEU A 69 2.49 6.60 1.18
C LEU A 69 1.61 7.34 0.17
N SER A 70 2.16 8.33 -0.54
CA SER A 70 1.43 9.02 -1.61
C SER A 70 1.10 8.08 -2.77
N LEU A 71 2.00 7.14 -3.09
CA LEU A 71 1.72 6.10 -4.08
C LEU A 71 0.60 5.17 -3.59
N LEU A 72 0.62 4.75 -2.32
CA LEU A 72 -0.46 3.94 -1.75
C LEU A 72 -1.82 4.66 -1.83
N GLN A 73 -1.85 5.96 -1.49
CA GLN A 73 -3.07 6.77 -1.60
C GLN A 73 -3.54 6.92 -3.06
N SER A 74 -2.62 7.11 -4.01
CA SER A 74 -2.96 7.16 -5.44
C SER A 74 -3.56 5.85 -5.94
N LEU A 75 -3.01 4.71 -5.52
CA LEU A 75 -3.54 3.38 -5.86
C LEU A 75 -4.93 3.16 -5.25
N ALA A 76 -5.11 3.54 -3.98
CA ALA A 76 -6.39 3.47 -3.28
C ALA A 76 -7.45 4.36 -3.94
N ALA A 77 -7.09 5.62 -4.29
CA ALA A 77 -7.96 6.54 -4.99
C ALA A 77 -8.40 6.01 -6.37
N THR A 78 -7.49 5.37 -7.09
CA THR A 78 -7.84 4.75 -8.37
C THR A 78 -8.79 3.57 -8.18
N ALA A 79 -8.53 2.71 -7.18
CA ALA A 79 -9.35 1.54 -6.91
C ALA A 79 -10.76 1.91 -6.44
N SER A 80 -10.91 2.99 -5.64
CA SER A 80 -12.20 3.42 -5.10
C SER A 80 -13.24 3.79 -6.16
N ARG A 81 -12.78 4.15 -7.36
CA ARG A 81 -13.68 4.42 -8.51
C ARG A 81 -14.37 3.18 -9.06
N SER A 82 -13.96 2.00 -8.64
CA SER A 82 -14.43 0.74 -9.20
C SER A 82 -14.91 -0.25 -8.14
N CYS A 83 -14.52 -0.05 -6.87
CA CYS A 83 -14.87 -0.94 -5.78
C CYS A 83 -14.65 -0.29 -4.41
N ASP A 84 -15.20 -0.93 -3.38
CA ASP A 84 -14.92 -0.55 -1.99
C ASP A 84 -13.44 -0.77 -1.65
N VAL A 85 -12.85 0.21 -1.00
CA VAL A 85 -11.45 0.23 -0.58
C VAL A 85 -11.38 0.37 0.95
N GLY A 86 -10.68 -0.55 1.61
CA GLY A 86 -10.30 -0.40 3.00
C GLY A 86 -8.93 0.26 3.13
N TYR A 87 -8.81 1.28 3.93
CA TYR A 87 -7.54 1.94 4.22
C TYR A 87 -7.26 1.87 5.72
N VAL A 88 -6.25 1.08 6.11
CA VAL A 88 -5.80 0.97 7.50
C VAL A 88 -4.63 1.91 7.71
N ASP A 89 -4.86 3.01 8.41
CA ASP A 89 -3.84 4.02 8.67
C ASP A 89 -3.17 3.82 10.03
N LEU A 90 -2.05 3.12 10.02
CA LEU A 90 -1.15 2.95 11.18
C LEU A 90 0.00 3.95 11.17
N ALA A 91 0.08 4.78 10.14
CA ALA A 91 1.10 5.80 9.99
C ALA A 91 0.61 7.18 10.44
N GLY A 92 -0.71 7.37 10.58
CA GLY A 92 -1.31 8.68 10.81
C GLY A 92 -1.06 9.64 9.63
N SER A 93 -1.07 9.10 8.40
CA SER A 93 -0.61 9.84 7.21
C SER A 93 -1.69 10.01 6.16
N LEU A 94 -2.87 9.48 6.39
CA LEU A 94 -3.98 9.63 5.47
C LEU A 94 -4.46 11.09 5.48
N ASP A 95 -4.49 11.68 4.31
CA ASP A 95 -5.13 12.97 4.05
C ASP A 95 -6.36 12.76 3.17
N PRO A 96 -7.59 12.86 3.72
CA PRO A 96 -8.80 12.74 2.93
C PRO A 96 -8.93 13.80 1.84
N GLY A 97 -8.40 15.02 2.08
CA GLY A 97 -8.36 16.08 1.07
C GLY A 97 -7.48 15.70 -0.12
N TYR A 98 -6.31 15.11 0.15
CA TYR A 98 -5.44 14.59 -0.91
C TYR A 98 -6.08 13.42 -1.66
N LEU A 99 -6.77 12.50 -0.99
CA LEU A 99 -7.54 11.45 -1.67
C LEU A 99 -8.60 12.03 -2.60
N ALA A 100 -9.36 13.02 -2.14
CA ALA A 100 -10.36 13.71 -2.95
C ALA A 100 -9.71 14.38 -4.17
N ASP A 101 -8.58 15.06 -3.99
CA ASP A 101 -7.83 15.70 -5.06
C ASP A 101 -7.28 14.71 -6.09
N LEU A 102 -6.98 13.48 -5.68
CA LEU A 102 -6.65 12.37 -6.57
C LEU A 102 -7.87 11.80 -7.30
N GLY A 103 -9.06 12.30 -7.01
CA GLY A 103 -10.33 11.86 -7.59
C GLY A 103 -10.81 10.52 -7.03
N ALA A 104 -10.55 10.25 -5.75
CA ALA A 104 -11.14 9.11 -5.07
C ALA A 104 -12.65 9.25 -4.93
N ASP A 105 -13.36 8.15 -5.02
CA ASP A 105 -14.71 8.03 -4.50
C ASP A 105 -14.61 7.83 -2.99
N LEU A 106 -14.88 8.89 -2.22
CA LEU A 106 -14.74 8.84 -0.77
C LEU A 106 -15.83 7.99 -0.11
N ASP A 107 -16.99 7.85 -0.73
CA ASP A 107 -18.08 7.01 -0.23
C ASP A 107 -17.72 5.51 -0.33
N ALA A 108 -16.86 5.15 -1.27
CA ALA A 108 -16.29 3.81 -1.40
C ALA A 108 -15.05 3.57 -0.51
N CYS A 109 -14.61 4.55 0.30
CA CYS A 109 -13.41 4.46 1.11
C CYS A 109 -13.75 4.22 2.60
N LEU A 110 -13.40 3.04 3.11
CA LEU A 110 -13.50 2.70 4.53
C LEU A 110 -12.15 2.94 5.22
N VAL A 111 -12.06 3.97 6.05
CA VAL A 111 -10.83 4.33 6.76
C VAL A 111 -10.85 3.76 8.18
N LEU A 112 -9.79 3.02 8.53
CA LEU A 112 -9.60 2.45 9.85
C LEU A 112 -8.35 3.05 10.49
N THR A 113 -8.53 3.71 11.62
CA THR A 113 -7.45 4.24 12.45
C THR A 113 -7.44 3.50 13.78
N PRO A 114 -6.64 2.42 13.91
CA PRO A 114 -6.46 1.76 15.21
C PRO A 114 -5.77 2.73 16.17
N GLY A 115 -6.51 3.22 17.16
CA GLY A 115 -6.15 4.37 17.99
C GLY A 115 -4.88 4.27 18.83
N ASP A 116 -4.27 3.09 18.91
CA ASP A 116 -3.03 2.83 19.67
C ASP A 116 -1.82 2.55 18.78
N GLY A 117 -1.97 2.68 17.44
CA GLY A 117 -0.90 2.42 16.46
C GLY A 117 -0.40 0.98 16.44
N ARG A 118 -1.07 0.05 17.12
CA ARG A 118 -0.66 -1.36 17.13
C ARG A 118 -0.98 -2.05 15.82
N TRP A 119 0.04 -2.58 15.20
CA TRP A 119 -0.07 -3.25 13.90
C TRP A 119 -1.01 -4.47 13.95
N GLU A 120 -0.92 -5.25 15.05
CA GLU A 120 -1.73 -6.45 15.23
C GLU A 120 -3.22 -6.14 15.15
N ARG A 121 -3.65 -5.07 15.82
CA ARG A 121 -5.04 -4.63 15.78
C ARG A 121 -5.44 -4.20 14.38
N GLY A 122 -4.60 -3.41 13.70
CA GLY A 122 -4.83 -3.00 12.32
C GLY A 122 -4.93 -4.18 11.36
N LEU A 123 -4.05 -5.19 11.49
CA LEU A 123 -4.09 -6.39 10.67
C LEU A 123 -5.34 -7.25 10.96
N VAL A 124 -5.80 -7.33 12.20
CA VAL A 124 -7.05 -8.02 12.56
C VAL A 124 -8.25 -7.31 11.95
N MET A 125 -8.32 -5.98 12.04
CA MET A 125 -9.39 -5.18 11.43
C MET A 125 -9.38 -5.35 9.90
N ALA A 126 -8.19 -5.27 9.27
CA ALA A 126 -7.99 -5.52 7.84
C ALA A 126 -8.51 -6.90 7.42
N ARG A 127 -8.15 -7.94 8.18
CA ARG A 127 -8.61 -9.31 7.95
C ARG A 127 -10.14 -9.41 8.02
N THR A 128 -10.75 -8.74 8.97
CA THR A 128 -12.21 -8.72 9.13
C THR A 128 -12.89 -8.14 7.89
N LEU A 129 -12.41 -7.00 7.37
CA LEU A 129 -12.94 -6.39 6.16
C LEU A 129 -12.80 -7.31 4.94
N VAL A 130 -11.60 -7.85 4.71
CA VAL A 130 -11.37 -8.76 3.58
C VAL A 130 -12.23 -10.01 3.69
N ASN A 131 -12.41 -10.55 4.91
CA ASN A 131 -13.29 -11.69 5.13
C ASN A 131 -14.77 -11.36 4.87
N ALA A 132 -15.19 -10.13 5.12
CA ALA A 132 -16.53 -9.63 4.78
C ALA A 132 -16.72 -9.38 3.27
N GLY A 133 -15.67 -9.50 2.46
CA GLY A 133 -15.78 -9.38 1.00
C GLY A 133 -15.11 -8.13 0.41
N LEU A 134 -14.39 -7.34 1.21
CA LEU A 134 -13.67 -6.17 0.69
C LEU A 134 -12.66 -6.59 -0.40
N PRO A 135 -12.77 -6.06 -1.63
CA PRO A 135 -11.92 -6.51 -2.73
C PRO A 135 -10.55 -5.85 -2.76
N TRP A 136 -10.38 -4.68 -2.13
CA TRP A 136 -9.13 -3.92 -2.17
C TRP A 136 -8.76 -3.33 -0.81
N LEU A 137 -7.52 -3.53 -0.38
CA LEU A 137 -7.03 -3.16 0.95
C LEU A 137 -5.69 -2.42 0.88
N ALA A 138 -5.63 -1.22 1.44
CA ALA A 138 -4.43 -0.46 1.71
C ALA A 138 -4.05 -0.53 3.19
N ILE A 139 -2.77 -0.68 3.51
CA ILE A 139 -2.25 -0.57 4.87
C ILE A 139 -1.05 0.36 4.88
N ALA A 140 -1.16 1.48 5.56
CA ALA A 140 -0.08 2.43 5.76
C ALA A 140 0.63 2.17 7.09
N LEU A 141 1.89 1.70 7.04
CA LEU A 141 2.66 1.43 8.25
C LEU A 141 3.54 2.61 8.64
N GLY A 142 3.46 3.01 9.90
CA GLY A 142 4.35 3.95 10.54
C GLY A 142 5.66 3.32 11.03
N CYS A 143 6.48 4.12 11.68
CA CYS A 143 7.76 3.69 12.24
C CYS A 143 7.63 2.97 13.59
N ALA A 144 6.45 3.00 14.23
CA ALA A 144 6.22 2.29 15.49
C ALA A 144 6.55 0.81 15.39
N GLN A 145 7.08 0.26 16.46
CA GLN A 145 7.51 -1.14 16.49
C GLN A 145 6.32 -2.05 16.83
N PRO A 146 6.00 -3.06 15.99
CA PRO A 146 5.08 -4.11 16.39
C PRO A 146 5.72 -4.97 17.50
N ARG A 147 4.91 -5.60 18.32
CA ARG A 147 5.37 -6.65 19.24
C ARG A 147 5.72 -7.89 18.40
N PRO A 148 6.94 -8.45 18.51
CA PRO A 148 7.45 -9.43 17.54
C PRO A 148 6.57 -10.67 17.34
N SER A 149 5.95 -11.20 18.39
CA SER A 149 5.28 -12.50 18.30
C SER A 149 3.82 -12.45 17.82
N SER A 150 3.16 -11.32 17.91
CA SER A 150 1.73 -11.22 17.60
C SER A 150 1.44 -10.72 16.19
N TRP A 151 2.28 -9.85 15.65
CA TRP A 151 2.05 -9.31 14.32
C TRP A 151 2.31 -10.33 13.20
N GLU A 152 3.27 -11.23 13.37
CA GLU A 152 3.57 -12.29 12.38
C GLU A 152 2.38 -13.23 12.21
N HIS A 153 1.76 -13.63 13.32
CA HIS A 153 0.54 -14.43 13.28
C HIS A 153 -0.63 -13.69 12.61
N ALA A 154 -0.84 -12.42 12.98
CA ALA A 154 -1.88 -11.59 12.39
C ALA A 154 -1.66 -11.35 10.89
N LEU A 155 -0.38 -11.16 10.47
CA LEU A 155 -0.01 -11.03 9.07
C LEU A 155 -0.26 -12.32 8.29
N ALA A 156 0.14 -13.47 8.83
CA ALA A 156 -0.09 -14.76 8.20
C ALA A 156 -1.58 -15.02 7.99
N ALA A 157 -2.41 -14.75 9.01
CA ALA A 157 -3.85 -14.88 8.93
C ALA A 157 -4.49 -13.91 7.93
N LEU A 158 -3.96 -12.69 7.79
CA LEU A 158 -4.41 -11.76 6.76
C LEU A 158 -4.05 -12.28 5.36
N VAL A 159 -2.82 -12.72 5.13
CA VAL A 159 -2.35 -13.27 3.84
C VAL A 159 -3.21 -14.44 3.39
N GLU A 160 -3.57 -15.34 4.31
CA GLU A 160 -4.47 -16.47 4.04
C GLU A 160 -5.85 -16.00 3.53
N VAL A 161 -6.46 -15.04 4.23
CA VAL A 161 -7.79 -14.52 3.85
C VAL A 161 -7.72 -13.76 2.53
N VAL A 162 -6.67 -12.96 2.32
CA VAL A 162 -6.42 -12.27 1.04
C VAL A 162 -6.33 -13.27 -0.11
N ALA A 163 -5.59 -14.37 0.07
CA ALA A 163 -5.46 -15.42 -0.93
C ALA A 163 -6.81 -16.10 -1.23
N ARG A 164 -7.55 -16.47 -0.18
CA ARG A 164 -8.84 -17.15 -0.31
C ARG A 164 -9.90 -16.28 -0.97
N ARG A 165 -9.91 -14.98 -0.68
CA ARG A 165 -10.90 -14.01 -1.22
C ARG A 165 -10.50 -13.43 -2.57
N GLY A 166 -9.27 -13.63 -3.01
CA GLY A 166 -8.77 -13.00 -4.24
C GLY A 166 -8.67 -11.47 -4.14
N ALA A 167 -8.59 -10.91 -2.94
CA ALA A 167 -8.49 -9.48 -2.74
C ALA A 167 -7.10 -8.95 -3.12
N VAL A 168 -7.01 -7.67 -3.48
CA VAL A 168 -5.73 -6.96 -3.58
C VAL A 168 -5.37 -6.44 -2.19
N CYS A 169 -4.12 -6.68 -1.75
CA CYS A 169 -3.62 -6.14 -0.50
C CYS A 169 -2.27 -5.45 -0.73
N VAL A 170 -2.20 -4.15 -0.42
CA VAL A 170 -1.00 -3.33 -0.56
C VAL A 170 -0.60 -2.75 0.79
N ILE A 171 0.64 -3.01 1.20
CA ILE A 171 1.20 -2.48 2.46
C ILE A 171 2.34 -1.51 2.13
N ALA A 172 2.22 -0.25 2.54
CA ALA A 172 3.33 0.69 2.49
C ALA A 172 4.16 0.60 3.77
N ALA A 173 5.42 0.14 3.65
CA ALA A 173 6.30 -0.13 4.77
C ALA A 173 7.51 0.80 4.80
N PRO A 174 7.89 1.34 5.98
CA PRO A 174 9.16 2.05 6.15
C PRO A 174 10.33 1.07 6.02
N ALA A 175 11.52 1.56 5.64
CA ALA A 175 12.69 0.73 5.36
C ALA A 175 13.02 -0.30 6.46
N PRO A 176 13.00 0.03 7.77
CA PRO A 176 13.32 -0.94 8.82
C PRO A 176 12.31 -2.10 8.94
N ARG A 177 11.13 -1.98 8.31
CA ARG A 177 10.03 -2.96 8.36
C ARG A 177 9.79 -3.68 7.04
N ALA A 178 10.45 -3.23 5.98
CA ALA A 178 10.24 -3.79 4.65
C ALA A 178 10.72 -5.24 4.53
N ALA A 179 11.86 -5.60 5.13
CA ALA A 179 12.45 -6.93 5.01
C ALA A 179 11.57 -8.06 5.58
N PRO A 180 11.04 -7.98 6.82
CA PRO A 180 10.11 -8.99 7.35
C PRO A 180 8.85 -9.14 6.50
N LEU A 181 8.28 -8.03 6.05
CA LEU A 181 7.09 -8.04 5.19
C LEU A 181 7.38 -8.59 3.80
N ALA A 182 8.58 -8.32 3.25
CA ALA A 182 8.99 -8.85 1.97
C ALA A 182 9.02 -10.39 1.96
N HIS A 183 9.31 -11.04 3.09
CA HIS A 183 9.24 -12.49 3.17
C HIS A 183 7.82 -13.02 2.89
N ALA A 184 6.81 -12.41 3.51
CA ALA A 184 5.40 -12.79 3.35
C ALA A 184 4.81 -12.33 2.01
N SER A 185 5.38 -11.30 1.35
CA SER A 185 4.86 -10.74 0.11
C SER A 185 5.11 -11.63 -1.10
N SER A 186 4.25 -11.48 -2.10
CA SER A 186 4.45 -12.02 -3.45
C SER A 186 5.08 -11.00 -4.38
N LEU A 187 4.90 -9.72 -4.12
CA LEU A 187 5.49 -8.61 -4.85
C LEU A 187 6.04 -7.58 -3.85
N THR A 188 7.27 -7.11 -4.06
CA THR A 188 7.86 -6.00 -3.31
C THR A 188 8.38 -4.97 -4.28
N LEU A 189 7.87 -3.75 -4.17
CA LEU A 189 8.25 -2.59 -4.94
C LEU A 189 9.07 -1.65 -4.05
N ALA A 190 10.33 -1.46 -4.38
CA ALA A 190 11.22 -0.53 -3.71
C ALA A 190 10.97 0.89 -4.22
N CYS A 191 10.57 1.78 -3.33
CA CYS A 191 10.24 3.17 -3.62
C CYS A 191 11.35 4.10 -3.14
N THR A 192 11.90 4.91 -4.06
CA THR A 192 12.95 5.87 -3.78
C THR A 192 12.58 7.22 -4.37
N ALA A 193 12.62 8.28 -3.57
CA ALA A 193 12.44 9.63 -4.10
C ALA A 193 13.59 9.98 -5.06
N ALA A 194 13.23 10.39 -6.27
CA ALA A 194 14.17 10.79 -7.31
C ALA A 194 14.27 12.32 -7.48
N GLY A 195 13.45 13.07 -6.77
CA GLY A 195 13.49 14.53 -6.75
C GLY A 195 12.10 15.15 -6.74
N TRP A 196 12.04 16.38 -6.23
CA TRP A 196 10.83 17.19 -6.21
C TRP A 196 10.58 17.81 -7.59
N GLN A 197 9.34 17.82 -8.01
CA GLN A 197 8.90 18.64 -9.12
C GLN A 197 8.43 19.98 -8.57
N ARG A 198 8.86 21.06 -9.21
CA ARG A 198 8.49 22.42 -8.85
C ARG A 198 7.94 23.16 -10.06
N ALA A 199 7.00 24.05 -9.82
CA ALA A 199 6.51 25.01 -10.79
C ALA A 199 6.30 26.35 -10.08
N HIS A 200 6.83 27.43 -10.64
CA HIS A 200 6.73 28.78 -10.07
C HIS A 200 7.22 28.88 -8.59
N GLY A 201 8.20 28.04 -8.21
CA GLY A 201 8.69 27.98 -6.84
C GLY A 201 8.02 26.93 -5.94
N ASP A 202 6.79 26.54 -6.28
CA ASP A 202 6.01 25.60 -5.48
C ASP A 202 6.36 24.14 -5.77
N VAL A 203 6.18 23.30 -4.77
CA VAL A 203 6.29 21.84 -4.94
C VAL A 203 5.00 21.31 -5.52
N THR A 204 5.04 20.87 -6.76
CA THR A 204 3.89 20.35 -7.50
C THR A 204 3.87 18.83 -7.64
N GLY A 205 4.90 18.18 -7.15
CA GLY A 205 4.98 16.71 -7.17
C GLY A 205 6.29 16.14 -6.67
N LEU A 206 6.30 14.81 -6.59
CA LEU A 206 7.47 14.01 -6.24
C LEU A 206 7.70 12.97 -7.33
N ARG A 207 8.87 12.94 -7.92
CA ARG A 207 9.30 11.84 -8.78
C ARG A 207 9.78 10.70 -7.90
N VAL A 208 9.21 9.52 -8.13
CA VAL A 208 9.52 8.31 -7.38
C VAL A 208 10.00 7.25 -8.35
N ARG A 209 11.18 6.74 -8.10
CA ARG A 209 11.70 5.54 -8.74
C ARG A 209 11.12 4.33 -8.03
N VAL A 210 10.42 3.48 -8.77
CA VAL A 210 9.84 2.24 -8.30
C VAL A 210 10.54 1.08 -8.97
N VAL A 211 11.15 0.20 -8.19
CA VAL A 211 11.89 -0.96 -8.69
C VAL A 211 11.27 -2.22 -8.13
N THR A 212 11.06 -3.24 -8.96
CA THR A 212 10.64 -4.55 -8.50
C THR A 212 11.80 -5.25 -7.76
N ALA A 213 11.81 -5.14 -6.44
CA ALA A 213 12.84 -5.76 -5.60
C ALA A 213 12.62 -7.26 -5.43
N LYS A 214 11.37 -7.73 -5.49
CA LYS A 214 10.99 -9.14 -5.39
C LYS A 214 9.69 -9.38 -6.14
N SER A 215 9.63 -10.49 -6.88
CA SER A 215 8.39 -11.00 -7.44
C SER A 215 8.38 -12.54 -7.36
N LYS A 216 7.26 -13.09 -6.93
CA LYS A 216 6.93 -14.53 -7.02
C LYS A 216 5.93 -14.80 -8.15
N VAL A 217 5.49 -13.79 -8.87
CA VAL A 217 4.37 -13.85 -9.83
C VAL A 217 4.86 -13.70 -11.26
N HIS A 218 5.98 -12.99 -11.45
CA HIS A 218 6.55 -12.71 -12.77
C HIS A 218 8.04 -12.38 -12.63
N THR A 219 8.74 -12.36 -13.75
CA THR A 219 10.18 -12.02 -13.75
C THR A 219 10.37 -10.57 -13.33
N PRO A 220 11.12 -10.29 -12.26
CA PRO A 220 11.43 -8.92 -11.87
C PRO A 220 12.44 -8.36 -12.88
N SER A 221 12.07 -7.35 -13.60
CA SER A 221 13.04 -6.79 -14.58
C SER A 221 12.90 -5.31 -14.77
N ALA A 222 11.94 -4.66 -14.12
CA ALA A 222 11.64 -3.33 -14.60
C ALA A 222 11.60 -2.31 -13.47
N GLU A 223 12.02 -1.13 -13.87
CA GLU A 223 12.00 0.09 -13.10
C GLU A 223 11.01 1.04 -13.75
N ALA A 224 10.19 1.69 -12.92
CA ALA A 224 9.28 2.74 -13.33
C ALA A 224 9.65 4.07 -12.67
N MET A 225 9.57 5.15 -13.42
CA MET A 225 9.60 6.50 -12.86
C MET A 225 8.17 7.02 -12.78
N VAL A 226 7.65 7.13 -11.56
CA VAL A 226 6.29 7.62 -11.30
C VAL A 226 6.35 9.07 -10.83
N LEU A 227 5.50 9.91 -11.38
CA LEU A 227 5.28 11.27 -10.90
C LEU A 227 4.03 11.30 -10.02
N LEU A 228 4.22 11.46 -8.73
CA LEU A 228 3.14 11.73 -7.78
C LEU A 228 2.87 13.23 -7.81
N ARG A 229 1.74 13.61 -8.40
CA ARG A 229 1.33 15.03 -8.49
C ARG A 229 0.63 15.44 -7.19
N TYR A 230 0.87 16.67 -6.79
CA TYR A 230 0.12 17.33 -5.74
C TYR A 230 -0.82 18.33 -6.42
N PRO A 231 -2.12 18.00 -6.58
CA PRO A 231 -3.06 18.78 -7.39
C PRO A 231 -3.29 20.17 -6.84
N ARG A 232 -3.17 20.33 -5.53
CA ARG A 232 -3.15 21.63 -4.88
C ARG A 232 -1.75 21.90 -4.38
N PRO A 233 -1.12 23.00 -4.75
CA PRO A 233 -0.01 23.50 -3.97
C PRO A 233 -0.58 23.74 -2.58
N TYR A 234 -0.14 22.94 -1.61
CA TYR A 234 -0.53 23.18 -0.22
C TYR A 234 -0.12 24.60 0.13
N ALA A 235 -0.99 25.53 -0.09
CA ALA A 235 -0.91 26.92 0.30
C ALA A 235 0.51 27.47 0.56
N VAL A 236 1.52 26.89 -0.08
CA VAL A 236 2.90 27.35 0.05
C VAL A 236 2.98 28.77 -0.51
N ALA A 237 2.21 29.07 -1.55
CA ALA A 237 2.09 30.43 -2.04
C ALA A 237 1.37 31.35 -1.06
N GLU A 238 0.48 30.84 -0.22
CA GLU A 238 -0.16 31.59 0.86
C GLU A 238 0.78 31.78 2.07
N VAL A 239 1.82 30.97 2.17
CA VAL A 239 2.87 31.08 3.19
C VAL A 239 3.95 32.07 2.78
N VAL A 240 4.24 32.14 1.47
CA VAL A 240 5.29 33.01 0.94
C VAL A 240 4.84 34.47 1.03
N GLY A 241 5.55 35.25 1.82
CA GLY A 241 5.31 36.69 1.98
C GLY A 241 4.38 37.06 3.12
N LEU A 242 3.96 36.11 3.94
CA LEU A 242 3.22 36.44 5.14
C LEU A 242 4.18 36.70 6.29
N PRO A 243 4.16 37.92 6.86
CA PRO A 243 4.57 38.08 8.25
C PRO A 243 3.49 37.48 9.18
N THR A 244 2.46 36.90 8.64
CA THR A 244 1.28 36.52 9.34
C THR A 244 0.99 35.05 9.19
N VAL A 245 0.51 34.55 10.27
CA VAL A 245 -0.09 33.27 10.46
C VAL A 245 -0.68 32.76 9.17
N VAL A 246 -0.02 31.82 8.57
CA VAL A 246 -0.67 30.92 7.68
C VAL A 246 -1.77 30.30 8.49
N THR A 247 -2.94 30.77 8.28
CA THR A 247 -4.09 29.94 8.51
C THR A 247 -3.99 28.94 7.37
N PRO A 248 -3.55 27.71 7.61
CA PRO A 248 -3.82 26.67 6.63
C PRO A 248 -5.32 26.80 6.40
N ARG A 249 -5.76 26.69 5.19
CA ARG A 249 -7.18 26.40 4.89
C ARG A 249 -7.56 25.01 5.43
N LEU A 250 -6.90 24.60 6.48
CA LEU A 250 -7.39 23.70 7.49
C LEU A 250 -8.61 24.40 8.04
N ARG A 251 -9.64 24.30 7.21
CA ARG A 251 -11.02 24.43 7.57
C ARG A 251 -11.19 25.36 8.76
N ALA A 252 -11.77 26.50 8.50
CA ALA A 252 -12.10 27.46 9.57
C ALA A 252 -12.72 26.78 10.79
N ASP A 253 -13.39 25.66 10.59
CA ASP A 253 -14.03 24.82 11.61
C ASP A 253 -13.06 24.09 12.54
N SER A 254 -11.78 23.91 12.18
CA SER A 254 -10.81 23.20 13.04
C SER A 254 -10.08 24.13 14.02
N VAL A 255 -10.14 25.44 13.80
CA VAL A 255 -9.45 26.41 14.67
C VAL A 255 -10.27 26.72 15.93
N GLU A 256 -11.61 26.56 15.85
CA GLU A 256 -12.48 26.76 17.02
C GLU A 256 -12.39 25.63 18.05
N ALA A 257 -11.79 24.49 17.70
CA ALA A 257 -11.69 23.32 18.58
C ALA A 257 -10.36 23.21 19.35
N LEU A 258 -9.43 24.14 19.19
CA LEU A 258 -8.23 24.13 20.02
C LEU A 258 -8.52 24.77 21.38
N PRO A 259 -8.31 24.04 22.51
CA PRO A 259 -8.50 24.61 23.83
C PRO A 259 -7.55 25.80 24.01
N ARG A 260 -8.10 26.95 24.38
CA ARG A 260 -7.28 28.11 24.80
C ARG A 260 -6.39 27.66 25.95
N VAL A 261 -5.08 27.69 25.74
CA VAL A 261 -4.13 27.56 26.82
C VAL A 261 -4.32 28.78 27.73
N VAL A 262 -5.00 28.57 28.85
CA VAL A 262 -5.10 29.56 29.90
C VAL A 262 -3.72 29.60 30.54
N ALA A 263 -3.01 30.70 30.37
CA ALA A 263 -1.79 30.97 31.11
C ALA A 263 -2.15 31.02 32.60
N ALA A 264 -1.47 30.20 33.41
CA ALA A 264 -1.61 30.26 34.86
C ALA A 264 -1.11 31.62 35.33
N PRO A 265 -1.85 32.27 36.25
CA PRO A 265 -1.36 33.48 36.87
C PRO A 265 -0.13 33.16 37.73
N GLY A 266 0.95 33.95 37.57
CA GLY A 266 2.17 33.91 38.36
C GLY A 266 1.99 34.33 39.81
#